data_f359e4b396c5bba453d86057b7ab2591
#
_entry.id   f359e4b396c5bba453d86057b7ab2591
#
_cell.length_a   1.000
_cell.length_b   1.000
_cell.length_c   1.000
_cell.angle_alpha   90.00
_cell.angle_beta   90.00
_cell.angle_gamma   90.00
#
_symmetry.space_group_name_H-M   'P 1'
#
loop_
_entity.id
_entity.type
_entity.pdbx_description
1 polymer ?
#
loop_
_entity_poly.entity_id
_entity_poly.type
_entity_poly.pdbx_seq_one_letter_code
_entity_poly.pdbx_strand_id
1 'polypeptide(L)'
;MLQRLLIAAALVAVTVAVHAAGFGLVLSKLVKRRDAPPTTFWPITWLLVRLAWLLTLIHAVEISVWALFYRWQRCLPDLESAFYFSGVTYTTLGYGDIVLPPEWRLLAPVEGLTGILMCGLSAGLFFATVTAIYGARKPSSGHEP
;
A
#
# COMPACT_ATOMS: atom_id res chain seq x y z
N MET A 1 -15.63 24.40 -4.70
CA MET A 1 -14.40 23.83 -5.28
C MET A 1 -13.30 23.69 -4.22
N LEU A 2 -12.92 24.76 -3.51
CA LEU A 2 -11.85 24.72 -2.50
C LEU A 2 -12.08 23.66 -1.42
N GLN A 3 -13.27 23.56 -0.84
CA GLN A 3 -13.60 22.55 0.17
C GLN A 3 -13.31 21.13 -0.28
N ARG A 4 -13.66 20.78 -1.53
CA ARG A 4 -13.40 19.43 -2.09
C ARG A 4 -11.92 19.15 -2.28
N LEU A 5 -11.14 20.15 -2.66
CA LEU A 5 -9.68 20.06 -2.75
C LEU A 5 -9.05 19.84 -1.36
N LEU A 6 -9.55 20.51 -0.33
CA LEU A 6 -9.10 20.30 1.04
C LEU A 6 -9.45 18.90 1.54
N ILE A 7 -10.64 18.39 1.22
CA ILE A 7 -11.04 17.01 1.54
C ILE A 7 -10.13 16.01 0.83
N ALA A 8 -9.88 16.20 -0.47
CA ALA A 8 -8.96 15.36 -1.22
C ALA A 8 -7.57 15.34 -0.59
N ALA A 9 -7.02 16.51 -0.27
CA ALA A 9 -5.72 16.61 0.40
C ALA A 9 -5.70 15.92 1.77
N ALA A 10 -6.78 16.04 2.54
CA ALA A 10 -6.91 15.36 3.84
C ALA A 10 -6.94 13.83 3.68
N LEU A 11 -7.71 13.31 2.71
CA LEU A 11 -7.75 11.87 2.43
C LEU A 11 -6.39 11.34 1.99
N VAL A 12 -5.70 12.04 1.11
CA VAL A 12 -4.32 11.70 0.71
C VAL A 12 -3.40 11.70 1.93
N ALA A 13 -3.45 12.72 2.78
CA ALA A 13 -2.62 12.80 3.98
C ALA A 13 -2.89 11.63 4.95
N VAL A 14 -4.16 11.27 5.15
CA VAL A 14 -4.54 10.09 5.98
C VAL A 14 -4.01 8.81 5.36
N THR A 15 -4.17 8.61 4.04
CA THR A 15 -3.67 7.43 3.34
C THR A 15 -2.15 7.31 3.47
N VAL A 16 -1.41 8.39 3.25
CA VAL A 16 0.06 8.42 3.43
C VAL A 16 0.45 8.14 4.88
N ALA A 17 -0.28 8.67 5.86
CA ALA A 17 0.00 8.41 7.28
C ALA A 17 -0.24 6.93 7.63
N VAL A 18 -1.32 6.31 7.13
CA VAL A 18 -1.61 4.88 7.28
C VAL A 18 -0.47 4.05 6.68
N HIS A 19 -0.06 4.38 5.46
CA HIS A 19 1.03 3.71 4.77
C HIS A 19 2.35 3.79 5.54
N ALA A 20 2.73 5.00 5.95
CA ALA A 20 3.96 5.24 6.71
C ALA A 20 3.95 4.51 8.06
N ALA A 21 2.82 4.50 8.78
CA ALA A 21 2.67 3.76 10.03
C ALA A 21 2.80 2.25 9.79
N GLY A 22 2.13 1.72 8.75
CA GLY A 22 2.23 0.32 8.34
C GLY A 22 3.67 -0.08 8.01
N PHE A 23 4.36 0.73 7.22
CA PHE A 23 5.78 0.55 6.89
C PHE A 23 6.66 0.56 8.13
N GLY A 24 6.47 1.54 9.02
CA GLY A 24 7.21 1.61 10.28
C GLY A 24 7.07 0.34 11.11
N LEU A 25 5.85 -0.22 11.20
CA LEU A 25 5.60 -1.49 11.88
C LEU A 25 6.29 -2.67 11.18
N VAL A 26 6.26 -2.74 9.86
CA VAL A 26 6.94 -3.80 9.09
C VAL A 26 8.44 -3.70 9.28
N LEU A 27 9.03 -2.52 9.08
CA LEU A 27 10.46 -2.28 9.22
C LEU A 27 10.95 -2.56 10.64
N SER A 28 10.20 -2.14 11.67
CA SER A 28 10.58 -2.40 13.07
C SER A 28 10.64 -3.90 13.39
N LYS A 29 9.76 -4.69 12.78
CA LYS A 29 9.76 -6.17 12.93
C LYS A 29 10.91 -6.82 12.15
N LEU A 30 11.27 -6.28 10.99
CA LEU A 30 12.41 -6.77 10.20
C LEU A 30 13.74 -6.44 10.89
N VAL A 31 13.90 -5.22 11.38
CA VAL A 31 15.15 -4.76 12.05
C VAL A 31 15.35 -5.43 13.42
N LYS A 32 14.27 -5.67 14.18
CA LYS A 32 14.36 -6.37 15.48
C LYS A 32 14.76 -7.84 15.38
N ARG A 33 14.65 -8.46 14.20
CA ARG A 33 15.25 -9.77 13.95
C ARG A 33 16.75 -9.61 13.83
N ARG A 34 17.46 -9.72 14.97
CA ARG A 34 18.94 -9.71 15.05
C ARG A 34 19.59 -10.96 14.46
N ASP A 35 18.81 -11.95 14.08
CA ASP A 35 19.30 -13.17 13.47
C ASP A 35 19.78 -12.90 12.04
N ALA A 36 20.85 -13.58 11.64
CA ALA A 36 21.34 -13.54 10.27
C ALA A 36 20.20 -13.84 9.29
N PRO A 37 20.16 -13.19 8.11
CA PRO A 37 19.10 -13.44 7.14
C PRO A 37 19.05 -14.94 6.81
N PRO A 38 17.83 -15.49 6.64
CA PRO A 38 17.68 -16.91 6.37
C PRO A 38 18.38 -17.29 5.07
N THR A 39 19.16 -18.37 5.10
CA THR A 39 19.96 -18.85 3.96
C THR A 39 19.28 -19.98 3.20
N THR A 40 18.27 -20.62 3.77
CA THR A 40 17.56 -21.77 3.21
C THR A 40 16.28 -21.34 2.48
N PHE A 41 15.82 -22.13 1.51
CA PHE A 41 14.69 -21.82 0.64
C PHE A 41 13.39 -21.52 1.39
N TRP A 42 12.96 -22.42 2.28
CA TRP A 42 11.65 -22.31 2.95
C TRP A 42 11.50 -21.07 3.86
N PRO A 43 12.44 -20.75 4.73
CA PRO A 43 12.36 -19.54 5.54
C PRO A 43 12.34 -18.24 4.72
N ILE A 44 13.04 -18.21 3.58
CA ILE A 44 13.01 -17.03 2.68
C ILE A 44 11.62 -16.91 2.05
N THR A 45 11.11 -18.00 1.48
CA THR A 45 9.78 -18.01 0.87
C THR A 45 8.72 -17.57 1.88
N TRP A 46 8.76 -18.09 3.09
CA TRP A 46 7.82 -17.71 4.15
C TRP A 46 7.93 -16.23 4.53
N LEU A 47 9.15 -15.68 4.61
CA LEU A 47 9.37 -14.26 4.88
C LEU A 47 8.75 -13.38 3.79
N LEU A 48 8.96 -13.72 2.51
CA LEU A 48 8.42 -12.97 1.37
C LEU A 48 6.89 -13.06 1.32
N VAL A 49 6.31 -14.23 1.52
CA VAL A 49 4.85 -14.41 1.60
C VAL A 49 4.27 -13.56 2.72
N ARG A 50 4.86 -13.61 3.90
CA ARG A 50 4.42 -12.79 5.04
C ARG A 50 4.53 -11.30 4.76
N LEU A 51 5.61 -10.85 4.12
CA LEU A 51 5.78 -9.46 3.73
C LEU A 51 4.70 -9.04 2.73
N ALA A 52 4.46 -9.84 1.69
CA ALA A 52 3.42 -9.56 0.71
C ALA A 52 2.03 -9.44 1.37
N TRP A 53 1.67 -10.36 2.27
CA TRP A 53 0.41 -10.27 3.02
C TRP A 53 0.30 -9.00 3.87
N LEU A 54 1.38 -8.62 4.58
CA LEU A 54 1.37 -7.39 5.38
C LEU A 54 1.19 -6.14 4.52
N LEU A 55 1.85 -6.07 3.37
CA LEU A 55 1.68 -4.97 2.42
C LEU A 55 0.26 -4.92 1.86
N THR A 56 -0.30 -6.08 1.49
CA THR A 56 -1.71 -6.18 1.04
C THR A 56 -2.69 -5.69 2.11
N LEU A 57 -2.45 -6.03 3.39
CA LEU A 57 -3.30 -5.55 4.48
C LEU A 57 -3.21 -4.03 4.67
N ILE A 58 -2.04 -3.43 4.50
CA ILE A 58 -1.88 -1.97 4.53
C ILE A 58 -2.76 -1.35 3.44
N HIS A 59 -2.68 -1.83 2.20
CA HIS A 59 -3.50 -1.33 1.10
C HIS A 59 -5.01 -1.56 1.33
N ALA A 60 -5.40 -2.68 1.93
CA ALA A 60 -6.79 -2.91 2.28
C ALA A 60 -7.33 -1.88 3.29
N VAL A 61 -6.51 -1.45 4.26
CA VAL A 61 -6.86 -0.37 5.20
C VAL A 61 -6.99 0.97 4.45
N GLU A 62 -6.08 1.27 3.53
CA GLU A 62 -6.12 2.50 2.72
C GLU A 62 -7.38 2.56 1.85
N ILE A 63 -7.72 1.48 1.14
CA ILE A 63 -8.98 1.34 0.40
C ILE A 63 -10.18 1.56 1.33
N SER A 64 -10.11 1.01 2.55
CA SER A 64 -11.19 1.19 3.55
C SER A 64 -11.38 2.65 3.95
N VAL A 65 -10.32 3.44 4.06
CA VAL A 65 -10.41 4.88 4.37
C VAL A 65 -11.23 5.61 3.31
N TRP A 66 -10.95 5.38 2.02
CA TRP A 66 -11.68 5.98 0.91
C TRP A 66 -13.12 5.47 0.82
N ALA A 67 -13.34 4.16 0.91
CA ALA A 67 -14.67 3.54 0.88
C ALA A 67 -15.58 4.08 1.98
N LEU A 68 -15.09 4.17 3.22
CA LEU A 68 -15.84 4.71 4.35
C LEU A 68 -16.16 6.19 4.16
N PHE A 69 -15.25 6.96 3.58
CA PHE A 69 -15.52 8.36 3.23
C PHE A 69 -16.65 8.45 2.20
N TYR A 70 -16.62 7.69 1.09
CA TYR A 70 -17.67 7.69 0.08
C TYR A 70 -19.03 7.26 0.65
N ARG A 71 -19.04 6.28 1.53
CA ARG A 71 -20.24 5.85 2.23
C ARG A 71 -20.79 6.92 3.17
N TRP A 72 -19.90 7.58 3.92
CA TRP A 72 -20.26 8.67 4.84
C TRP A 72 -20.87 9.86 4.11
N GLN A 73 -20.27 10.26 2.99
CA GLN A 73 -20.79 11.34 2.14
C GLN A 73 -21.98 10.94 1.28
N ARG A 74 -22.46 9.70 1.42
CA ARG A 74 -23.57 9.15 0.61
C ARG A 74 -23.33 9.25 -0.90
N CYS A 75 -22.07 9.20 -1.32
CA CYS A 75 -21.69 9.17 -2.74
C CYS A 75 -22.15 7.87 -3.40
N LEU A 76 -22.24 6.78 -2.63
CA LEU A 76 -22.60 5.45 -3.07
C LEU A 76 -23.69 4.85 -2.15
N PRO A 77 -24.59 4.00 -2.69
CA PRO A 77 -25.81 3.59 -1.99
C PRO A 77 -25.56 2.71 -0.77
N ASP A 78 -24.55 1.86 -0.82
CA ASP A 78 -24.24 0.86 0.20
C ASP A 78 -22.73 0.71 0.41
N LEU A 79 -22.36 -0.07 1.41
CA LEU A 79 -20.97 -0.28 1.78
C LEU A 79 -20.22 -1.15 0.76
N GLU A 80 -20.88 -2.14 0.17
CA GLU A 80 -20.30 -3.03 -0.83
C GLU A 80 -19.88 -2.23 -2.07
N SER A 81 -20.80 -1.41 -2.61
CA SER A 81 -20.52 -0.51 -3.74
C SER A 81 -19.37 0.45 -3.43
N ALA A 82 -19.29 0.95 -2.19
CA ALA A 82 -18.21 1.86 -1.78
C ALA A 82 -16.84 1.17 -1.73
N PHE A 83 -16.75 -0.04 -1.17
CA PHE A 83 -15.52 -0.82 -1.16
C PHE A 83 -15.12 -1.28 -2.56
N TYR A 84 -16.06 -1.73 -3.36
CA TYR A 84 -15.82 -2.11 -4.74
C TYR A 84 -15.26 -0.95 -5.56
N PHE A 85 -15.96 0.20 -5.53
CA PHE A 85 -15.51 1.40 -6.23
C PHE A 85 -14.11 1.85 -5.79
N SER A 86 -13.88 1.94 -4.49
CA SER A 86 -12.57 2.32 -3.95
C SER A 86 -11.49 1.32 -4.36
N GLY A 87 -11.74 0.01 -4.25
CA GLY A 87 -10.78 -1.00 -4.66
C GLY A 87 -10.41 -0.91 -6.14
N VAL A 88 -11.40 -0.76 -7.01
CA VAL A 88 -11.21 -0.63 -8.47
C VAL A 88 -10.49 0.67 -8.82
N THR A 89 -10.81 1.75 -8.13
CA THR A 89 -10.19 3.07 -8.36
C THR A 89 -8.76 3.12 -7.81
N TYR A 90 -8.56 2.69 -6.59
CA TYR A 90 -7.25 2.66 -5.93
C TYR A 90 -6.23 1.80 -6.69
N THR A 91 -6.67 0.64 -7.20
CA THR A 91 -5.84 -0.24 -8.03
C THR A 91 -5.74 0.19 -9.49
N THR A 92 -6.37 1.31 -9.85
CA THR A 92 -6.37 1.88 -11.21
C THR A 92 -7.04 1.02 -12.30
N LEU A 93 -7.84 0.03 -11.92
CA LEU A 93 -8.61 -0.77 -12.87
C LEU A 93 -9.67 0.05 -13.59
N GLY A 94 -10.47 0.83 -12.83
CA GLY A 94 -11.38 1.81 -13.37
C GLY A 94 -12.39 1.27 -14.39
N TYR A 95 -13.13 0.19 -14.08
CA TYR A 95 -14.09 -0.42 -15.01
C TYR A 95 -15.19 0.55 -15.49
N GLY A 96 -15.52 1.57 -14.69
CA GLY A 96 -16.52 2.58 -15.07
C GLY A 96 -17.97 2.13 -14.93
N ASP A 97 -18.21 0.98 -14.34
CA ASP A 97 -19.53 0.41 -14.03
C ASP A 97 -20.19 1.11 -12.83
N ILE A 98 -19.40 1.58 -11.87
CA ILE A 98 -19.81 2.47 -10.78
C ILE A 98 -18.98 3.76 -10.87
N VAL A 99 -19.68 4.91 -10.80
CA VAL A 99 -19.04 6.23 -10.87
C VAL A 99 -19.56 7.13 -9.75
N LEU A 100 -18.70 8.04 -9.29
CA LEU A 100 -19.10 9.03 -8.29
C LEU A 100 -20.05 10.09 -8.89
N PRO A 101 -20.93 10.67 -8.06
CA PRO A 101 -21.72 11.83 -8.44
C PRO A 101 -20.85 12.97 -8.98
N PRO A 102 -21.36 13.81 -9.89
CA PRO A 102 -20.58 14.86 -10.55
C PRO A 102 -19.77 15.76 -9.61
N GLU A 103 -20.33 16.03 -8.43
CA GLU A 103 -19.69 16.85 -7.41
C GLU A 103 -18.48 16.22 -6.76
N TRP A 104 -18.34 14.89 -6.79
CA TRP A 104 -17.25 14.13 -6.16
C TRP A 104 -16.31 13.46 -7.16
N ARG A 105 -16.56 13.57 -8.46
CA ARG A 105 -15.80 12.87 -9.51
C ARG A 105 -14.29 13.11 -9.47
N LEU A 106 -13.88 14.30 -9.03
CA LEU A 106 -12.45 14.63 -8.93
C LEU A 106 -11.70 13.82 -7.87
N LEU A 107 -12.40 13.19 -6.94
CA LEU A 107 -11.73 12.33 -5.94
C LEU A 107 -11.23 11.02 -6.56
N ALA A 108 -11.90 10.47 -7.59
CA ALA A 108 -11.48 9.23 -8.22
C ALA A 108 -10.03 9.29 -8.79
N PRO A 109 -9.65 10.27 -9.63
CA PRO A 109 -8.28 10.36 -10.11
C PRO A 109 -7.27 10.65 -8.99
N VAL A 110 -7.65 11.36 -7.92
CA VAL A 110 -6.78 11.60 -6.76
C VAL A 110 -6.55 10.29 -6.00
N GLU A 111 -7.60 9.50 -5.77
CA GLU A 111 -7.50 8.17 -5.16
C GLU A 111 -6.61 7.25 -5.98
N GLY A 112 -6.83 7.16 -7.30
CA GLY A 112 -6.03 6.33 -8.20
C GLY A 112 -4.55 6.73 -8.20
N LEU A 113 -4.25 8.02 -8.25
CA LEU A 113 -2.87 8.52 -8.16
C LEU A 113 -2.23 8.15 -6.81
N THR A 114 -2.98 8.29 -5.72
CA THR A 114 -2.52 7.91 -4.38
C THR A 114 -2.24 6.41 -4.33
N GLY A 115 -3.12 5.57 -4.87
CA GLY A 115 -2.94 4.12 -4.95
C GLY A 115 -1.66 3.71 -5.69
N ILE A 116 -1.40 4.29 -6.87
CA ILE A 116 -0.16 4.03 -7.62
C ILE A 116 1.07 4.37 -6.80
N LEU A 117 1.10 5.52 -6.13
CA LEU A 117 2.23 5.95 -5.32
C LEU A 117 2.48 5.00 -4.15
N MET A 118 1.44 4.60 -3.43
CA MET A 118 1.56 3.68 -2.29
C MET A 118 1.97 2.27 -2.74
N CYS A 119 1.43 1.76 -3.84
CA CYS A 119 1.85 0.49 -4.43
C CYS A 119 3.33 0.54 -4.88
N GLY A 120 3.78 1.65 -5.45
CA GLY A 120 5.17 1.86 -5.83
C GLY A 120 6.12 1.82 -4.62
N LEU A 121 5.75 2.47 -3.51
CA LEU A 121 6.52 2.41 -2.25
C LEU A 121 6.57 0.99 -1.69
N SER A 122 5.45 0.26 -1.70
CA SER A 122 5.39 -1.14 -1.28
C SER A 122 6.28 -2.04 -2.13
N ALA A 123 6.25 -1.87 -3.46
CA ALA A 123 7.13 -2.62 -4.37
C ALA A 123 8.61 -2.31 -4.10
N GLY A 124 8.95 -1.05 -3.82
CA GLY A 124 10.31 -0.63 -3.44
C GLY A 124 10.79 -1.32 -2.16
N LEU A 125 9.96 -1.37 -1.12
CA LEU A 125 10.30 -2.08 0.13
C LEU A 125 10.46 -3.59 -0.09
N PHE A 126 9.57 -4.18 -0.89
CA PHE A 126 9.64 -5.61 -1.23
C PHE A 126 10.96 -5.92 -1.95
N PHE A 127 11.31 -5.13 -2.96
CA PHE A 127 12.55 -5.27 -3.71
C PHE A 127 13.79 -5.08 -2.83
N ALA A 128 13.81 -4.05 -1.97
CA ALA A 128 14.91 -3.82 -1.04
C ALA A 128 15.11 -5.00 -0.09
N THR A 129 14.02 -5.61 0.39
CA THR A 129 14.09 -6.81 1.25
C THR A 129 14.68 -8.00 0.50
N VAL A 130 14.23 -8.25 -0.73
CA VAL A 130 14.78 -9.33 -1.58
C VAL A 130 16.28 -9.11 -1.81
N THR A 131 16.68 -7.90 -2.20
CA THR A 131 18.08 -7.56 -2.46
C THR A 131 18.96 -7.73 -1.22
N ALA A 132 18.47 -7.34 -0.03
CA ALA A 132 19.19 -7.52 1.22
C ALA A 132 19.41 -9.01 1.53
N ILE A 133 18.42 -9.87 1.31
CA ILE A 133 18.52 -11.34 1.53
C ILE A 133 19.59 -11.94 0.61
N TYR A 134 19.57 -11.58 -0.67
CA TYR A 134 20.51 -12.13 -1.65
C TYR A 134 21.90 -11.50 -1.56
N GLY A 135 22.01 -10.22 -1.18
CA GLY A 135 23.28 -9.54 -0.95
C GLY A 135 24.09 -10.15 0.20
N ALA A 136 23.41 -10.57 1.27
CA ALA A 136 24.03 -11.25 2.41
C ALA A 136 24.60 -12.65 2.08
N ARG A 137 24.28 -13.19 0.90
CA ARG A 137 24.78 -14.51 0.42
C ARG A 137 26.08 -14.44 -0.37
N LYS A 138 26.51 -13.26 -0.83
CA LYS A 138 27.80 -13.17 -1.52
C LYS A 138 28.92 -13.38 -0.50
N PRO A 139 29.81 -14.40 -0.69
CA PRO A 139 31.01 -14.49 0.11
C PRO A 139 31.80 -13.20 -0.11
N SER A 140 32.33 -12.61 0.97
CA SER A 140 33.38 -11.59 0.83
C SER A 140 34.49 -12.24 -0.01
N SER A 141 34.62 -11.80 -1.27
CA SER A 141 35.80 -12.10 -2.07
C SER A 141 36.99 -11.55 -1.29
N GLY A 142 37.68 -12.46 -0.60
CA GLY A 142 38.92 -12.12 0.12
C GLY A 142 39.82 -11.39 -0.84
N HIS A 143 40.23 -10.19 -0.49
CA HIS A 143 41.51 -9.67 -0.96
C HIS A 143 42.57 -10.63 -0.44
N GLU A 144 43.02 -11.53 -1.30
CA GLU A 144 44.35 -12.12 -1.11
C GLU A 144 45.38 -11.03 -1.38
N PRO A 145 46.38 -10.93 -0.51
CA PRO A 145 47.46 -9.95 -0.62
C PRO A 145 48.37 -10.23 -1.82
#